data_e8c3afbcb4ba19a41a3bb0574877ff28
#
_entry.id   e8c3afbcb4ba19a41a3bb0574877ff28
#
_cell.length_a   1.000
_cell.length_b   1.000
_cell.length_c   1.000
_cell.angle_alpha   90.00
_cell.angle_beta   90.00
_cell.angle_gamma   90.00
#
_symmetry.space_group_name_H-M   'P 1'
#
loop_
_entity.id
_entity.type
_entity.pdbx_description
1 polymer ?
#
loop_
_entity_poly.entity_id
_entity_poly.type
_entity_poly.pdbx_seq_one_letter_code
_entity_poly.pdbx_strand_id
1 'polypeptide(L)'
;DPWFNLFMCFVFPGLVCMLWGDNFWNGYWTAGALRYICVLHFTWLVNSAAHFFGDRPYDPSIWSAENPAVALVSMGEGWHNWHHKYPFDYAASELGVSHQFNPTKLLIDTWCMLGLASERKRATGAWSKLRIQREAEIYGAGRETCDENLKTR
;
A
#
# COMPACT_ATOMS: atom_id res chain seq x y z
N ASP A 1 -16.68 10.63 -16.58
CA ASP A 1 -17.33 10.32 -17.87
C ASP A 1 -16.76 9.00 -18.43
N PRO A 2 -17.58 7.93 -18.58
CA PRO A 2 -17.10 6.62 -19.02
C PRO A 2 -16.49 6.64 -20.43
N TRP A 3 -17.01 7.47 -21.31
CA TRP A 3 -16.49 7.58 -22.69
C TRP A 3 -15.10 8.20 -22.74
N PHE A 4 -14.85 9.21 -21.91
CA PHE A 4 -13.51 9.79 -21.74
C PHE A 4 -12.52 8.74 -21.21
N ASN A 5 -12.93 7.97 -20.21
CA ASN A 5 -12.08 6.91 -19.65
C ASN A 5 -11.75 5.84 -20.71
N LEU A 6 -12.74 5.39 -21.48
CA LEU A 6 -12.52 4.43 -22.58
C LEU A 6 -11.57 4.99 -23.64
N PHE A 7 -11.76 6.25 -24.02
CA PHE A 7 -10.86 6.91 -24.96
C PHE A 7 -9.43 6.95 -24.42
N MET A 8 -9.22 7.43 -23.21
CA MET A 8 -7.88 7.55 -22.60
C MET A 8 -7.22 6.20 -22.32
N CYS A 9 -8.00 5.16 -22.03
CA CYS A 9 -7.47 3.84 -21.75
C CYS A 9 -7.08 3.05 -23.01
N PHE A 10 -7.77 3.21 -24.12
CA PHE A 10 -7.64 2.35 -25.29
C PHE A 10 -7.27 3.11 -26.56
N VAL A 11 -7.98 4.19 -26.90
CA VAL A 11 -7.76 4.90 -28.16
C VAL A 11 -6.53 5.79 -28.08
N PHE A 12 -6.40 6.58 -27.03
CA PHE A 12 -5.29 7.51 -26.84
C PHE A 12 -3.91 6.83 -26.89
N PRO A 13 -3.65 5.69 -26.23
CA PRO A 13 -2.37 4.98 -26.39
C PRO A 13 -2.07 4.56 -27.83
N GLY A 14 -3.08 4.14 -28.58
CA GLY A 14 -2.93 3.84 -30.00
C GLY A 14 -2.49 5.06 -30.82
N LEU A 15 -3.12 6.21 -30.60
CA LEU A 15 -2.76 7.47 -31.26
C LEU A 15 -1.34 7.93 -30.88
N VAL A 16 -0.96 7.80 -29.62
CA VAL A 16 0.38 8.18 -29.15
C VAL A 16 1.46 7.33 -29.81
N CYS A 17 1.25 6.02 -29.97
CA CYS A 17 2.22 5.14 -30.65
C CYS A 17 2.48 5.54 -32.11
N MET A 18 1.51 6.12 -32.80
CA MET A 18 1.70 6.64 -34.16
C MET A 18 2.70 7.81 -34.23
N LEU A 19 2.93 8.55 -33.15
CA LEU A 19 3.85 9.69 -33.13
C LEU A 19 5.33 9.29 -33.35
N TRP A 20 5.68 8.05 -33.01
CA TRP A 20 7.02 7.50 -33.29
C TRP A 20 7.05 6.43 -34.38
N GLY A 21 6.04 6.44 -35.25
CA GLY A 21 6.01 5.62 -36.46
C GLY A 21 5.52 4.19 -36.28
N ASP A 22 4.93 3.86 -35.15
CA ASP A 22 4.30 2.56 -34.93
C ASP A 22 2.84 2.54 -35.44
N ASN A 23 2.27 1.35 -35.52
CA ASN A 23 0.90 1.14 -35.96
C ASN A 23 -0.08 1.41 -34.82
N PHE A 24 -1.22 2.07 -35.10
CA PHE A 24 -2.30 2.31 -34.15
C PHE A 24 -2.72 1.03 -33.39
N TRP A 25 -2.89 -0.08 -34.10
CA TRP A 25 -3.34 -1.33 -33.50
C TRP A 25 -2.32 -1.96 -32.54
N ASN A 26 -1.02 -1.79 -32.81
CA ASN A 26 0.01 -2.19 -31.85
C ASN A 26 -0.13 -1.40 -30.54
N GLY A 27 -0.28 -0.09 -30.61
CA GLY A 27 -0.49 0.74 -29.45
C GLY A 27 -1.81 0.45 -28.72
N TYR A 28 -2.89 0.24 -29.48
CA TYR A 28 -4.18 -0.15 -28.90
C TYR A 28 -4.10 -1.46 -28.11
N TRP A 29 -3.51 -2.51 -28.69
CA TRP A 29 -3.45 -3.82 -28.05
C TRP A 29 -2.40 -3.90 -26.93
N THR A 30 -1.22 -3.31 -27.11
CA THR A 30 -0.14 -3.40 -26.10
C THR A 30 -0.27 -2.35 -25.00
N ALA A 31 -0.24 -1.06 -25.37
CA ALA A 31 -0.30 0.03 -24.41
C ALA A 31 -1.73 0.33 -23.91
N GLY A 32 -2.75 -0.06 -24.64
CA GLY A 32 -4.15 0.00 -24.21
C GLY A 32 -4.58 -1.27 -23.49
N ALA A 33 -4.98 -2.30 -24.26
CA ALA A 33 -5.68 -3.49 -23.75
C ALA A 33 -4.82 -4.35 -22.82
N LEU A 34 -3.60 -4.72 -23.21
CA LEU A 34 -2.72 -5.55 -22.38
C LEU A 34 -2.37 -4.84 -21.07
N ARG A 35 -1.98 -3.55 -21.13
CA ARG A 35 -1.74 -2.74 -19.93
C ARG A 35 -2.95 -2.74 -19.01
N TYR A 36 -4.15 -2.53 -19.55
CA TYR A 36 -5.39 -2.50 -18.76
C TYR A 36 -5.64 -3.83 -18.04
N ILE A 37 -5.48 -4.97 -18.75
CA ILE A 37 -5.61 -6.30 -18.16
C ILE A 37 -4.59 -6.52 -17.03
N CYS A 38 -3.32 -6.16 -17.25
CA CYS A 38 -2.28 -6.28 -16.22
C CYS A 38 -2.61 -5.45 -14.97
N VAL A 39 -3.02 -4.19 -15.15
CA VAL A 39 -3.38 -3.31 -14.02
C VAL A 39 -4.59 -3.84 -13.26
N LEU A 40 -5.61 -4.37 -13.95
CA LEU A 40 -6.74 -5.03 -13.28
C LEU A 40 -6.29 -6.21 -12.41
N HIS A 41 -5.42 -7.09 -12.94
CA HIS A 41 -4.92 -8.23 -12.17
C HIS A 41 -4.12 -7.77 -10.96
N PHE A 42 -3.26 -6.75 -11.08
CA PHE A 42 -2.51 -6.21 -9.95
C PHE A 42 -3.44 -5.62 -8.88
N THR A 43 -4.49 -4.90 -9.28
CA THR A 43 -5.51 -4.39 -8.36
C THR A 43 -6.27 -5.53 -7.66
N TRP A 44 -6.62 -6.59 -8.38
CA TRP A 44 -7.28 -7.75 -7.79
C TRP A 44 -6.38 -8.54 -6.84
N LEU A 45 -5.06 -8.59 -7.08
CA LEU A 45 -4.10 -9.18 -6.12
C LEU A 45 -4.09 -8.44 -4.79
N VAL A 46 -4.25 -7.13 -4.78
CA VAL A 46 -4.41 -6.37 -3.52
C VAL A 46 -5.65 -6.83 -2.76
N ASN A 47 -6.78 -7.03 -3.45
CA ASN A 47 -8.04 -7.44 -2.82
C ASN A 47 -8.15 -8.96 -2.56
N SER A 48 -7.24 -9.76 -3.06
CA SER A 48 -7.21 -11.22 -2.86
C SER A 48 -5.95 -11.68 -2.14
N ALA A 49 -4.81 -11.71 -2.80
CA ALA A 49 -3.57 -12.24 -2.25
C ALA A 49 -3.12 -11.49 -0.97
N ALA A 50 -3.23 -10.16 -0.92
CA ALA A 50 -2.90 -9.39 0.27
C ALA A 50 -3.95 -9.49 1.40
N HIS A 51 -5.06 -10.19 1.19
CA HIS A 51 -5.99 -10.57 2.26
C HIS A 51 -5.74 -12.00 2.78
N PHE A 52 -5.13 -12.88 1.98
CA PHE A 52 -4.91 -14.27 2.36
C PHE A 52 -3.48 -14.57 2.80
N PHE A 53 -2.49 -13.93 2.18
CA PHE A 53 -1.08 -14.25 2.34
C PHE A 53 -0.28 -13.07 2.84
N GLY A 54 0.48 -13.26 3.93
CA GLY A 54 1.37 -12.27 4.52
C GLY A 54 1.18 -12.12 6.03
N ASP A 55 1.97 -11.23 6.62
CA ASP A 55 1.95 -10.93 8.05
C ASP A 55 0.91 -9.87 8.43
N ARG A 56 0.47 -9.86 9.69
CA ARG A 56 -0.49 -8.90 10.24
C ARG A 56 0.07 -8.19 11.46
N PRO A 57 1.14 -7.39 11.31
CA PRO A 57 1.85 -6.82 12.45
C PRO A 57 1.08 -5.71 13.17
N TYR A 58 0.19 -5.02 12.48
CA TYR A 58 -0.51 -3.85 13.00
C TYR A 58 -1.84 -4.18 13.63
N ASP A 59 -2.58 -5.08 13.00
CA ASP A 59 -3.84 -5.58 13.54
C ASP A 59 -4.11 -7.02 13.09
N PRO A 60 -3.88 -8.01 13.97
CA PRO A 60 -4.11 -9.42 13.64
C PRO A 60 -5.60 -9.79 13.52
N SER A 61 -6.51 -8.92 13.96
CA SER A 61 -7.96 -9.17 13.89
C SER A 61 -8.56 -8.90 12.51
N ILE A 62 -7.86 -8.16 11.65
CA ILE A 62 -8.30 -7.86 10.28
C ILE A 62 -7.68 -8.83 9.28
N TRP A 63 -8.43 -9.13 8.21
CA TRP A 63 -8.00 -10.13 7.21
C TRP A 63 -6.86 -9.65 6.31
N SER A 64 -6.74 -8.34 6.09
CA SER A 64 -5.67 -7.78 5.27
C SER A 64 -4.29 -8.04 5.88
N ALA A 65 -3.30 -8.28 5.03
CA ALA A 65 -1.94 -8.64 5.40
C ALA A 65 -0.90 -7.76 4.69
N GLU A 66 0.30 -7.71 5.23
CA GLU A 66 1.48 -7.12 4.58
C GLU A 66 2.06 -8.14 3.59
N ASN A 67 2.01 -7.83 2.30
CA ASN A 67 2.50 -8.72 1.25
C ASN A 67 3.48 -7.98 0.32
N PRO A 68 4.81 -8.18 0.49
CA PRO A 68 5.82 -7.50 -0.32
C PRO A 68 5.74 -7.82 -1.83
N ALA A 69 5.33 -9.04 -2.21
CA ALA A 69 5.20 -9.42 -3.60
C ALA A 69 4.05 -8.65 -4.28
N VAL A 70 2.92 -8.52 -3.58
CA VAL A 70 1.81 -7.67 -4.05
C VAL A 70 2.24 -6.21 -4.07
N ALA A 71 2.96 -5.71 -3.06
CA ALA A 71 3.45 -4.33 -3.04
C ALA A 71 4.33 -4.02 -4.26
N LEU A 72 5.16 -4.98 -4.70
CA LEU A 72 6.01 -4.80 -5.87
C LEU A 72 5.21 -4.60 -7.17
N VAL A 73 4.21 -5.44 -7.41
CA VAL A 73 3.42 -5.38 -8.66
C VAL A 73 2.35 -4.29 -8.66
N SER A 74 1.84 -3.92 -7.47
CA SER A 74 0.81 -2.91 -7.28
C SER A 74 1.35 -1.52 -6.89
N MET A 75 2.64 -1.27 -7.07
CA MET A 75 3.28 0.03 -6.79
C MET A 75 3.13 0.52 -5.34
N GLY A 76 3.12 -0.42 -4.38
CA GLY A 76 3.10 -0.14 -2.96
C GLY A 76 1.81 -0.46 -2.22
N GLU A 77 0.77 -0.94 -2.91
CA GLU A 77 -0.53 -1.23 -2.29
C GLU A 77 -0.57 -2.56 -1.50
N GLY A 78 0.53 -3.33 -1.49
CA GLY A 78 0.62 -4.60 -0.76
C GLY A 78 0.85 -4.44 0.76
N TRP A 79 1.07 -3.23 1.27
CA TRP A 79 1.15 -2.93 2.72
C TRP A 79 -0.26 -2.78 3.30
N HIS A 80 -1.04 -3.84 3.16
CA HIS A 80 -2.49 -3.77 3.22
C HIS A 80 -3.06 -3.88 4.63
N ASN A 81 -2.33 -4.50 5.57
CA ASN A 81 -2.67 -4.51 6.99
C ASN A 81 -2.55 -3.10 7.60
N TRP A 82 -1.49 -2.36 7.25
CA TRP A 82 -1.36 -0.95 7.62
C TRP A 82 -2.48 -0.10 7.05
N HIS A 83 -2.75 -0.24 5.75
CA HIS A 83 -3.79 0.54 5.08
C HIS A 83 -5.17 0.34 5.71
N HIS A 84 -5.56 -0.89 5.98
CA HIS A 84 -6.85 -1.16 6.64
C HIS A 84 -6.90 -0.70 8.11
N LYS A 85 -5.77 -0.71 8.81
CA LYS A 85 -5.68 -0.17 10.16
C LYS A 85 -5.74 1.35 10.19
N TYR A 86 -5.14 2.01 9.20
CA TYR A 86 -5.02 3.46 9.11
C TYR A 86 -5.39 3.98 7.71
N PRO A 87 -6.67 3.90 7.31
CA PRO A 87 -7.09 4.23 5.94
C PRO A 87 -6.90 5.71 5.56
N PHE A 88 -6.66 6.59 6.52
CA PHE A 88 -6.38 8.01 6.30
C PHE A 88 -4.89 8.31 6.03
N ASP A 89 -4.00 7.32 6.20
CA ASP A 89 -2.57 7.50 5.96
C ASP A 89 -2.27 7.51 4.46
N TYR A 90 -1.80 8.65 3.94
CA TYR A 90 -1.55 8.81 2.50
C TYR A 90 -0.50 7.83 1.95
N ALA A 91 0.41 7.37 2.80
CA ALA A 91 1.49 6.48 2.38
C ALA A 91 1.04 5.02 2.29
N ALA A 92 -0.09 4.66 2.89
CA ALA A 92 -0.56 3.28 3.01
C ALA A 92 0.52 2.28 3.50
N SER A 93 1.54 2.77 4.24
CA SER A 93 2.67 1.99 4.76
C SER A 93 3.32 2.67 5.97
N GLU A 94 3.84 1.88 6.92
CA GLU A 94 4.50 2.43 8.12
C GLU A 94 5.85 3.05 7.77
N LEU A 95 6.71 2.28 7.11
CA LEU A 95 8.11 2.63 6.90
C LEU A 95 8.31 3.47 5.63
N GLY A 96 9.49 4.04 5.50
CA GLY A 96 9.89 4.76 4.31
C GLY A 96 10.19 3.83 3.13
N VAL A 97 10.28 4.42 1.92
CA VAL A 97 10.53 3.70 0.65
C VAL A 97 11.80 2.85 0.64
N SER A 98 12.75 3.12 1.53
CA SER A 98 13.97 2.32 1.69
C SER A 98 13.73 0.94 2.33
N HIS A 99 12.62 0.76 3.05
CA HIS A 99 12.27 -0.47 3.76
C HIS A 99 11.00 -1.12 3.23
N GLN A 100 10.07 -0.31 2.75
CA GLN A 100 8.82 -0.74 2.15
C GLN A 100 8.71 -0.16 0.75
N PHE A 101 8.83 -1.01 -0.27
CA PHE A 101 8.70 -0.58 -1.67
C PHE A 101 7.35 0.11 -1.88
N ASN A 102 7.39 1.42 -2.13
CA ASN A 102 6.20 2.25 -2.31
C ASN A 102 6.51 3.47 -3.19
N PRO A 103 6.59 3.28 -4.52
CA PRO A 103 6.84 4.38 -5.45
C PRO A 103 5.72 5.41 -5.49
N THR A 104 4.48 5.02 -5.20
CA THR A 104 3.34 5.95 -5.07
C THR A 104 3.58 6.96 -3.96
N LYS A 105 4.04 6.51 -2.79
CA LYS A 105 4.44 7.41 -1.71
C LYS A 105 5.57 8.35 -2.14
N LEU A 106 6.60 7.82 -2.81
CA LEU A 106 7.74 8.63 -3.29
C LEU A 106 7.27 9.74 -4.24
N LEU A 107 6.34 9.43 -5.14
CA LEU A 107 5.77 10.41 -6.07
C LEU A 107 5.00 11.52 -5.33
N ILE A 108 4.16 11.16 -4.36
CA ILE A 108 3.41 12.12 -3.54
C ILE A 108 4.37 12.99 -2.73
N ASP A 109 5.41 12.41 -2.13
CA ASP A 109 6.44 13.16 -1.38
C ASP A 109 7.15 14.17 -2.28
N THR A 110 7.48 13.77 -3.51
CA THR A 110 8.10 14.67 -4.50
C THR A 110 7.16 15.82 -4.86
N TRP A 111 5.87 15.57 -5.09
CA TRP A 111 4.90 16.61 -5.35
C TRP A 111 4.75 17.58 -4.17
N CYS A 112 4.81 17.08 -2.94
CA CYS A 112 4.81 17.94 -1.76
C CYS A 112 6.06 18.82 -1.68
N MET A 113 7.24 18.28 -2.02
CA MET A 113 8.46 19.11 -2.08
C MET A 113 8.41 20.20 -3.15
N LEU A 114 7.69 19.95 -4.24
CA LEU A 114 7.47 20.92 -5.32
C LEU A 114 6.31 21.89 -5.03
N GLY A 115 5.63 21.77 -3.88
CA GLY A 115 4.47 22.60 -3.53
C GLY A 115 3.18 22.26 -4.31
N LEU A 116 3.16 21.13 -5.02
CA LEU A 116 2.01 20.67 -5.83
C LEU A 116 0.99 19.88 -5.00
N ALA A 117 1.36 19.43 -3.81
CA ALA A 117 0.47 18.73 -2.87
C ALA A 117 0.73 19.21 -1.43
N SER A 118 -0.30 19.16 -0.57
CA SER A 118 -0.23 19.60 0.83
C SER A 118 -1.06 18.70 1.74
N GLU A 119 -1.06 18.97 3.05
CA GLU A 119 -1.92 18.35 4.06
C GLU A 119 -1.81 16.80 4.15
N ARG A 120 -0.60 16.28 4.01
CA ARG A 120 -0.35 14.83 4.14
C ARG A 120 -0.64 14.35 5.56
N LYS A 121 -1.56 13.40 5.72
CA LYS A 121 -1.88 12.75 7.00
C LYS A 121 -1.06 11.47 7.16
N ARG A 122 -0.42 11.31 8.31
CA ARG A 122 0.37 10.12 8.67
C ARG A 122 -0.13 9.52 9.97
N ALA A 123 -0.15 8.18 10.04
CA ALA A 123 -0.53 7.43 11.24
C ALA A 123 0.65 6.99 12.12
N THR A 124 1.89 7.21 11.69
CA THR A 124 3.10 6.74 12.39
C THR A 124 3.18 7.20 13.85
N GLY A 125 2.74 8.43 14.16
CA GLY A 125 2.70 8.94 15.53
C GLY A 125 1.67 8.23 16.43
N ALA A 126 0.50 7.88 15.87
CA ALA A 126 -0.53 7.11 16.58
C ALA A 126 -0.06 5.67 16.83
N TRP A 127 0.57 5.04 15.83
CA TRP A 127 1.14 3.71 15.94
C TRP A 127 2.26 3.63 16.98
N SER A 128 3.18 4.59 17.00
CA SER A 128 4.28 4.62 17.97
C SER A 128 3.76 4.69 19.41
N LYS A 129 2.73 5.48 19.66
CA LYS A 129 2.07 5.55 20.99
C LYS A 129 1.44 4.21 21.40
N LEU A 130 0.71 3.57 20.46
CA LEU A 130 0.08 2.26 20.68
C LEU A 130 1.12 1.16 20.99
N ARG A 131 2.23 1.16 20.26
CA ARG A 131 3.32 0.19 20.47
C ARG A 131 3.93 0.35 21.85
N ILE A 132 4.24 1.57 22.28
CA ILE A 132 4.78 1.86 23.60
C ILE A 132 3.79 1.41 24.70
N GLN A 133 2.50 1.66 24.52
CA GLN A 133 1.48 1.21 25.48
C GLN A 133 1.42 -0.31 25.60
N ARG A 134 1.40 -1.03 24.48
CA ARG A 134 1.41 -2.52 24.44
C ARG A 134 2.67 -3.10 25.09
N GLU A 135 3.83 -2.53 24.81
CA GLU A 135 5.09 -2.93 25.45
C GLU A 135 5.03 -2.72 26.96
N ALA A 136 4.52 -1.59 27.42
CA ALA A 136 4.37 -1.31 28.84
C ALA A 136 3.38 -2.27 29.53
N GLU A 137 2.28 -2.63 28.90
CA GLU A 137 1.32 -3.62 29.40
C GLU A 137 1.96 -5.03 29.53
N ILE A 138 2.69 -5.47 28.49
CA ILE A 138 3.38 -6.77 28.48
C ILE A 138 4.45 -6.82 29.59
N TYR A 139 5.27 -5.77 29.74
CA TYR A 139 6.29 -5.70 30.79
C TYR A 139 5.69 -5.50 32.18
N GLY A 140 4.55 -4.80 32.29
CA GLY A 140 3.80 -4.65 33.53
C GLY A 140 3.21 -5.98 34.01
N ALA A 141 2.51 -6.68 33.13
CA ALA A 141 1.95 -8.00 33.43
C ALA A 141 3.03 -9.04 33.77
N GLY A 142 4.18 -9.00 33.09
CA GLY A 142 5.31 -9.88 33.38
C GLY A 142 5.92 -9.67 34.76
N ARG A 143 5.89 -8.46 35.33
CA ARG A 143 6.33 -8.16 36.71
C ARG A 143 5.34 -8.70 37.74
N GLU A 144 4.05 -8.49 37.55
CA GLU A 144 3.02 -8.97 38.47
C GLU A 144 3.05 -10.49 38.65
N THR A 145 3.18 -11.23 37.52
CA THR A 145 3.29 -12.71 37.56
C THR A 145 4.59 -13.18 38.23
N CYS A 146 5.69 -12.43 38.09
CA CYS A 146 6.95 -12.76 38.77
C CYS A 146 6.88 -12.53 40.28
N ASP A 147 6.26 -11.45 40.72
CA ASP A 147 6.08 -11.10 42.12
C ASP A 147 5.09 -12.03 42.85
N GLU A 148 4.03 -12.49 42.16
CA GLU A 148 3.12 -13.52 42.71
C GLU A 148 3.81 -14.87 42.91
N ASN A 149 4.63 -15.30 41.95
CA ASN A 149 5.39 -16.55 42.08
C ASN A 149 6.48 -16.51 43.17
N LEU A 150 6.98 -15.33 43.50
CA LEU A 150 7.93 -15.15 44.61
C LEU A 150 7.26 -15.16 45.97
N LYS A 151 5.99 -14.79 46.08
CA LYS A 151 5.21 -14.79 47.35
C LYS A 151 4.63 -16.17 47.72
N THR A 152 4.59 -17.09 46.73
CA THR A 152 4.03 -18.45 46.90
C THR A 152 5.10 -19.52 47.14
N ARG A 153 6.35 -19.13 47.30
CA ARG A 153 7.50 -20.00 47.70
C ARG A 153 7.98 -19.59 49.11
#